data_d64898b1c7580b325322f9de9357e6aa
#
_entry.id   d64898b1c7580b325322f9de9357e6aa
#
_cell.length_a   1.000
_cell.length_b   1.000
_cell.length_c   1.000
_cell.angle_alpha   90.00
_cell.angle_beta   90.00
_cell.angle_gamma   90.00
#
_symmetry.space_group_name_H-M   'P 1'
#
loop_
_entity.id
_entity.type
_entity.pdbx_description
1 polymer ?
#
loop_
_entity_poly.entity_id
_entity_poly.type
_entity_poly.pdbx_seq_one_letter_code
_entity_poly.pdbx_strand_id
1 'polypeptide(L)'
;MIDIDRPKLEGSVAVGEGRRIGFAEFGSATGRAVFWLHGTPGARRQIPLEARTYAERNDIRIIGLDRPGVGSSTPYSYPNVLSFADDLATVADTLGIDRFAVIGLSGGGPYALAVARAMPERVVVTGILGGVAPTMGPDAIDGGAMVLGKFLAPMLPVIGAPIGRVLSSFVRVARPIAEPAIAIYGRLSPAADRELLQRPEFKAMFLDDLLNGGRKQMEAPFADVVVFARDWGFAVGDITGPVRWWHGDRDHIIPHTHGEHMVHLLPDAKLFTMAGESHLGGLGMAVDIITELMAVWDQEQPLIPR
;
A
#
# COMPACT_ATOMS: atom_id res chain seq x y z
N MET A 1 -11.96 -2.50 23.86
CA MET A 1 -11.69 -2.23 22.42
C MET A 1 -11.05 -0.86 22.37
N ILE A 2 -9.86 -0.71 21.79
CA ILE A 2 -9.25 0.62 21.60
C ILE A 2 -10.15 1.39 20.64
N ASP A 3 -10.53 2.62 21.02
CA ASP A 3 -11.21 3.52 20.10
C ASP A 3 -10.20 3.99 19.06
N ILE A 4 -10.50 3.74 17.79
CA ILE A 4 -9.61 4.12 16.69
C ILE A 4 -10.17 5.38 16.03
N ASP A 5 -9.31 6.39 15.87
CA ASP A 5 -9.70 7.66 15.29
C ASP A 5 -10.27 7.46 13.87
N ARG A 6 -11.43 8.07 13.64
CA ARG A 6 -12.06 8.09 12.31
C ARG A 6 -11.24 8.98 11.37
N PRO A 7 -11.29 8.69 10.05
CA PRO A 7 -10.76 9.63 9.08
C PRO A 7 -11.35 11.02 9.25
N LYS A 8 -10.53 12.06 9.10
CA LYS A 8 -11.01 13.46 9.11
C LYS A 8 -11.89 13.78 7.90
N LEU A 9 -11.52 13.19 6.77
CA LEU A 9 -12.31 13.24 5.54
C LEU A 9 -12.29 11.84 4.90
N GLU A 10 -13.42 11.42 4.39
CA GLU A 10 -13.55 10.15 3.67
C GLU A 10 -14.54 10.31 2.54
N GLY A 11 -14.17 9.82 1.36
CA GLY A 11 -15.00 9.99 0.19
C GLY A 11 -14.52 9.17 -1.01
N SER A 12 -14.89 9.62 -2.19
CA SER A 12 -14.38 9.07 -3.44
C SER A 12 -14.31 10.15 -4.52
N VAL A 13 -13.24 10.12 -5.31
CA VAL A 13 -12.98 11.00 -6.44
C VAL A 13 -13.42 10.30 -7.74
N ALA A 14 -14.08 11.03 -8.63
CA ALA A 14 -14.35 10.55 -9.98
C ALA A 14 -13.05 10.56 -10.80
N VAL A 15 -12.74 9.44 -11.43
CA VAL A 15 -11.59 9.26 -12.32
C VAL A 15 -12.08 8.86 -13.71
N GLY A 16 -11.18 8.62 -14.64
CA GLY A 16 -11.53 8.29 -16.04
C GLY A 16 -12.58 7.18 -16.19
N GLU A 17 -13.30 7.19 -17.29
CA GLU A 17 -14.28 6.17 -17.67
C GLU A 17 -15.45 6.00 -16.68
N GLY A 18 -15.82 7.05 -15.96
CA GLY A 18 -16.92 7.03 -14.97
C GLY A 18 -16.61 6.21 -13.71
N ARG A 19 -15.34 5.83 -13.52
CA ARG A 19 -14.87 5.13 -12.32
C ARG A 19 -14.70 6.10 -11.14
N ARG A 20 -14.52 5.54 -9.97
CA ARG A 20 -14.26 6.29 -8.73
C ARG A 20 -13.14 5.60 -7.94
N ILE A 21 -12.31 6.42 -7.30
CA ILE A 21 -11.30 5.96 -6.32
C ILE A 21 -11.69 6.47 -4.94
N GLY A 22 -11.82 5.54 -3.99
CA GLY A 22 -12.10 5.84 -2.59
C GLY A 22 -10.86 6.31 -1.86
N PHE A 23 -11.04 7.24 -0.92
CA PHE A 23 -9.95 7.74 -0.09
C PHE A 23 -10.38 7.97 1.36
N ALA A 24 -9.39 8.05 2.26
CA ALA A 24 -9.55 8.47 3.64
C ALA A 24 -8.35 9.32 4.06
N GLU A 25 -8.59 10.45 4.74
CA GLU A 25 -7.57 11.36 5.21
C GLU A 25 -7.38 11.28 6.72
N PHE A 26 -6.11 11.32 7.12
CA PHE A 26 -5.68 11.35 8.52
C PHE A 26 -4.58 12.40 8.70
N GLY A 27 -4.34 12.82 9.94
CA GLY A 27 -3.34 13.83 10.25
C GLY A 27 -3.82 15.26 9.94
N SER A 28 -2.90 16.16 9.63
CA SER A 28 -3.17 17.59 9.35
C SER A 28 -3.72 17.78 7.94
N ALA A 29 -4.84 18.50 7.80
CA ALA A 29 -5.47 18.75 6.50
C ALA A 29 -4.64 19.60 5.54
N THR A 30 -3.71 20.39 6.05
CA THR A 30 -2.84 21.32 5.29
C THR A 30 -1.38 20.90 5.27
N GLY A 31 -1.04 19.79 5.93
CA GLY A 31 0.32 19.29 6.04
C GLY A 31 0.91 18.73 4.76
N ARG A 32 2.19 18.34 4.82
CA ARG A 32 2.88 17.66 3.72
C ARG A 32 2.16 16.35 3.39
N ALA A 33 1.77 16.19 2.13
CA ALA A 33 0.94 15.07 1.70
C ALA A 33 1.73 13.77 1.57
N VAL A 34 1.18 12.68 2.09
CA VAL A 34 1.70 11.32 1.95
C VAL A 34 0.56 10.42 1.48
N PHE A 35 0.63 9.91 0.27
CA PHE A 35 -0.27 8.86 -0.18
C PHE A 35 0.17 7.51 0.40
N TRP A 36 -0.77 6.80 1.01
CA TRP A 36 -0.57 5.47 1.58
C TRP A 36 -1.35 4.43 0.80
N LEU A 37 -0.61 3.56 0.10
CA LEU A 37 -1.17 2.48 -0.71
C LEU A 37 -1.11 1.18 0.08
N HIS A 38 -2.28 0.66 0.44
CA HIS A 38 -2.45 -0.51 1.29
C HIS A 38 -1.86 -1.80 0.69
N GLY A 39 -1.64 -2.81 1.54
CA GLY A 39 -1.25 -4.15 1.13
C GLY A 39 -2.37 -4.93 0.42
N THR A 40 -2.08 -6.18 0.08
CA THR A 40 -3.05 -7.10 -0.53
C THR A 40 -3.21 -8.33 0.38
N PRO A 41 -4.38 -8.52 1.03
CA PRO A 41 -5.56 -7.67 1.06
C PRO A 41 -5.42 -6.41 1.95
N GLY A 42 -6.19 -5.38 1.66
CA GLY A 42 -6.27 -4.16 2.45
C GLY A 42 -7.21 -3.14 1.81
N ALA A 43 -7.41 -2.00 2.47
CA ALA A 43 -8.22 -0.87 2.03
C ALA A 43 -7.60 0.45 2.52
N ARG A 44 -8.26 1.58 2.23
CA ARG A 44 -7.80 2.95 2.53
C ARG A 44 -7.52 3.28 4.00
N ARG A 45 -7.95 2.43 4.94
CA ARG A 45 -7.74 2.64 6.38
C ARG A 45 -6.61 1.79 6.98
N GLN A 46 -5.87 1.03 6.16
CA GLN A 46 -4.73 0.22 6.59
C GLN A 46 -3.51 1.09 6.91
N ILE A 47 -3.68 2.02 7.83
CA ILE A 47 -2.67 2.97 8.28
C ILE A 47 -2.54 2.82 9.80
N PRO A 48 -1.33 2.51 10.34
CA PRO A 48 -1.13 2.34 11.77
C PRO A 48 -1.58 3.56 12.59
N LEU A 49 -2.20 3.31 13.74
CA LEU A 49 -2.70 4.38 14.62
C LEU A 49 -1.58 5.34 15.05
N GLU A 50 -0.40 4.80 15.31
CA GLU A 50 0.78 5.59 15.65
C GLU A 50 1.15 6.56 14.52
N ALA A 51 1.08 6.12 13.27
CA ALA A 51 1.32 6.96 12.10
C ALA A 51 0.27 8.08 11.96
N ARG A 52 -1.02 7.77 12.22
CA ARG A 52 -2.10 8.77 12.21
C ARG A 52 -1.86 9.85 13.26
N THR A 53 -1.51 9.44 14.49
CA THR A 53 -1.22 10.34 15.61
C THR A 53 0.06 11.17 15.36
N TYR A 54 1.09 10.54 14.80
CA TYR A 54 2.33 11.22 14.44
C TYR A 54 2.09 12.29 13.38
N ALA A 55 1.32 11.95 12.35
CA ALA A 55 0.98 12.85 11.25
C ALA A 55 0.23 14.10 11.74
N GLU A 56 -0.70 13.95 12.68
CA GLU A 56 -1.43 15.07 13.31
C GLU A 56 -0.49 16.05 14.02
N ARG A 57 0.52 15.53 14.71
CA ARG A 57 1.46 16.32 15.53
C ARG A 57 2.58 16.97 14.70
N ASN A 58 2.84 16.48 13.48
CA ASN A 58 3.98 16.88 12.68
C ASN A 58 3.59 17.54 11.34
N ASP A 59 2.37 18.04 11.25
CA ASP A 59 1.83 18.69 10.06
C ASP A 59 1.99 17.86 8.79
N ILE A 60 1.54 16.61 8.86
CA ILE A 60 1.52 15.66 7.76
C ILE A 60 0.08 15.28 7.44
N ARG A 61 -0.26 15.26 6.16
CA ARG A 61 -1.55 14.83 5.63
C ARG A 61 -1.40 13.43 5.03
N ILE A 62 -1.92 12.38 5.67
CA ILE A 62 -1.87 11.02 5.12
C ILE A 62 -3.17 10.73 4.38
N ILE A 63 -3.06 10.30 3.13
CA ILE A 63 -4.18 9.95 2.27
C ILE A 63 -4.10 8.47 1.93
N GLY A 64 -4.92 7.64 2.57
CA GLY A 64 -5.09 6.24 2.18
C GLY A 64 -6.03 6.13 0.99
N LEU A 65 -5.66 5.33 -0.02
CA LEU A 65 -6.49 5.09 -1.21
C LEU A 65 -6.99 3.65 -1.23
N ASP A 66 -8.23 3.46 -1.68
CA ASP A 66 -8.74 2.15 -2.09
C ASP A 66 -8.28 1.85 -3.52
N ARG A 67 -7.61 0.73 -3.76
CA ARG A 67 -7.42 0.25 -5.13
C ARG A 67 -8.74 -0.19 -5.76
N PRO A 68 -8.86 -0.24 -7.11
CA PRO A 68 -10.08 -0.72 -7.77
C PRO A 68 -10.54 -2.08 -7.27
N GLY A 69 -11.83 -2.18 -6.96
CA GLY A 69 -12.43 -3.41 -6.44
C GLY A 69 -12.32 -3.60 -4.92
N VAL A 70 -11.92 -2.57 -4.17
CA VAL A 70 -12.04 -2.57 -2.71
C VAL A 70 -12.73 -1.30 -2.22
N GLY A 71 -13.40 -1.38 -1.08
CA GLY A 71 -14.01 -0.24 -0.39
C GLY A 71 -14.97 0.55 -1.26
N SER A 72 -14.62 1.80 -1.54
CA SER A 72 -15.44 2.73 -2.33
C SER A 72 -14.97 2.91 -3.77
N SER A 73 -13.92 2.19 -4.19
CA SER A 73 -13.41 2.25 -5.56
C SER A 73 -14.17 1.33 -6.50
N THR A 74 -14.44 1.83 -7.70
CA THR A 74 -15.08 1.03 -8.76
C THR A 74 -14.20 -0.16 -9.14
N PRO A 75 -14.73 -1.39 -9.26
CA PRO A 75 -13.97 -2.53 -9.78
C PRO A 75 -13.39 -2.23 -11.16
N TYR A 76 -12.09 -2.47 -11.31
CA TYR A 76 -11.38 -2.27 -12.57
C TYR A 76 -10.10 -3.09 -12.58
N SER A 77 -9.72 -3.64 -13.71
CA SER A 77 -8.43 -4.31 -13.88
C SER A 77 -7.58 -3.49 -14.82
N TYR A 78 -6.52 -2.90 -14.31
CA TYR A 78 -5.57 -2.13 -15.12
C TYR A 78 -4.89 -3.02 -16.18
N PRO A 79 -4.58 -2.48 -17.36
CA PRO A 79 -3.78 -3.20 -18.35
C PRO A 79 -2.36 -3.51 -17.83
N ASN A 80 -1.78 -2.62 -17.04
CA ASN A 80 -0.50 -2.74 -16.35
C ASN A 80 -0.49 -1.91 -15.06
N VAL A 81 0.58 -2.02 -14.27
CA VAL A 81 0.72 -1.30 -12.99
C VAL A 81 0.82 0.21 -13.21
N LEU A 82 1.49 0.65 -14.30
CA LEU A 82 1.70 2.08 -14.60
C LEU A 82 0.38 2.84 -14.74
N SER A 83 -0.64 2.21 -15.29
CA SER A 83 -1.95 2.85 -15.53
C SER A 83 -2.68 3.33 -14.26
N PHE A 84 -2.28 2.86 -13.07
CA PHE A 84 -2.81 3.37 -11.80
C PHE A 84 -2.39 4.83 -11.54
N ALA A 85 -1.26 5.25 -12.07
CA ALA A 85 -0.74 6.59 -11.83
C ALA A 85 -1.68 7.70 -12.32
N ASP A 86 -2.41 7.47 -13.42
CA ASP A 86 -3.39 8.43 -13.96
C ASP A 86 -4.55 8.67 -12.98
N ASP A 87 -5.03 7.60 -12.36
CA ASP A 87 -6.08 7.69 -11.36
C ASP A 87 -5.60 8.41 -10.09
N LEU A 88 -4.38 8.11 -9.63
CA LEU A 88 -3.80 8.82 -8.46
C LEU A 88 -3.54 10.29 -8.78
N ALA A 89 -3.07 10.64 -9.98
CA ALA A 89 -2.90 12.02 -10.42
C ALA A 89 -4.23 12.80 -10.33
N THR A 90 -5.32 12.20 -10.84
CA THR A 90 -6.67 12.79 -10.76
C THR A 90 -7.12 12.98 -9.31
N VAL A 91 -6.81 12.02 -8.42
CA VAL A 91 -7.12 12.16 -6.99
C VAL A 91 -6.31 13.30 -6.38
N ALA A 92 -5.00 13.36 -6.65
CA ALA A 92 -4.13 14.41 -6.13
C ALA A 92 -4.60 15.81 -6.57
N ASP A 93 -4.96 15.98 -7.85
CA ASP A 93 -5.47 17.24 -8.40
C ASP A 93 -6.79 17.66 -7.73
N THR A 94 -7.71 16.70 -7.57
CA THR A 94 -9.02 16.95 -6.91
C THR A 94 -8.86 17.36 -5.45
N LEU A 95 -7.83 16.83 -4.77
CA LEU A 95 -7.53 17.13 -3.36
C LEU A 95 -6.60 18.35 -3.19
N GLY A 96 -6.21 19.01 -4.29
CA GLY A 96 -5.32 20.17 -4.29
C GLY A 96 -3.90 19.84 -3.82
N ILE A 97 -3.40 18.67 -4.17
CA ILE A 97 -2.07 18.18 -3.77
C ILE A 97 -1.12 18.24 -4.95
N ASP A 98 -0.17 19.13 -4.92
CA ASP A 98 0.83 19.33 -5.97
C ASP A 98 2.01 18.37 -5.83
N ARG A 99 2.63 18.33 -4.65
CA ARG A 99 3.79 17.49 -4.32
C ARG A 99 3.48 16.60 -3.15
N PHE A 100 3.98 15.37 -3.18
CA PHE A 100 3.69 14.37 -2.16
C PHE A 100 4.78 13.31 -2.04
N ALA A 101 4.84 12.66 -0.88
CA ALA A 101 5.49 11.36 -0.73
C ALA A 101 4.47 10.24 -1.01
N VAL A 102 4.95 9.08 -1.41
CA VAL A 102 4.11 7.90 -1.58
C VAL A 102 4.68 6.71 -0.82
N ILE A 103 3.83 6.02 -0.06
CA ILE A 103 4.18 4.78 0.65
C ILE A 103 3.39 3.63 0.03
N GLY A 104 4.08 2.54 -0.29
CA GLY A 104 3.47 1.30 -0.77
C GLY A 104 3.78 0.13 0.15
N LEU A 105 2.75 -0.45 0.79
CA LEU A 105 2.86 -1.64 1.60
C LEU A 105 2.62 -2.88 0.73
N SER A 106 3.56 -3.85 0.71
CA SER A 106 3.36 -5.15 0.03
C SER A 106 2.87 -4.97 -1.42
N GLY A 107 1.66 -5.43 -1.75
CA GLY A 107 1.02 -5.20 -3.04
C GLY A 107 0.74 -3.72 -3.39
N GLY A 108 0.90 -2.78 -2.45
CA GLY A 108 0.92 -1.33 -2.73
C GLY A 108 2.23 -0.85 -3.33
N GLY A 109 3.33 -1.60 -3.14
CA GLY A 109 4.66 -1.26 -3.62
C GLY A 109 4.75 -1.02 -5.13
N PRO A 110 4.31 -1.96 -5.99
CA PRO A 110 4.28 -1.78 -7.44
C PRO A 110 3.59 -0.48 -7.86
N TYR A 111 2.46 -0.17 -7.26
CA TYR A 111 1.69 1.04 -7.57
C TYR A 111 2.41 2.32 -7.10
N ALA A 112 3.08 2.28 -5.95
CA ALA A 112 3.90 3.41 -5.50
C ALA A 112 5.07 3.69 -6.46
N LEU A 113 5.73 2.64 -6.95
CA LEU A 113 6.79 2.75 -7.95
C LEU A 113 6.25 3.27 -9.30
N ALA A 114 5.08 2.83 -9.73
CA ALA A 114 4.42 3.34 -10.93
C ALA A 114 4.12 4.84 -10.84
N VAL A 115 3.64 5.29 -9.68
CA VAL A 115 3.38 6.69 -9.39
C VAL A 115 4.68 7.51 -9.43
N ALA A 116 5.76 7.02 -8.81
CA ALA A 116 7.07 7.66 -8.85
C ALA A 116 7.62 7.75 -10.28
N ARG A 117 7.44 6.70 -11.10
CA ARG A 117 7.84 6.68 -12.51
C ARG A 117 7.06 7.68 -13.36
N ALA A 118 5.74 7.76 -13.14
CA ALA A 118 4.86 8.60 -13.95
C ALA A 118 4.91 10.09 -13.58
N MET A 119 5.20 10.42 -12.33
CA MET A 119 5.13 11.79 -11.80
C MET A 119 6.40 12.18 -11.02
N PRO A 120 7.60 12.11 -11.63
CA PRO A 120 8.87 12.39 -10.93
C PRO A 120 8.96 13.82 -10.38
N GLU A 121 8.27 14.77 -11.01
CA GLU A 121 8.24 16.18 -10.54
C GLU A 121 7.37 16.36 -9.27
N ARG A 122 6.40 15.46 -9.05
CA ARG A 122 5.43 15.56 -7.94
C ARG A 122 5.78 14.66 -6.77
N VAL A 123 6.37 13.50 -7.05
CA VAL A 123 6.76 12.51 -6.04
C VAL A 123 8.12 12.88 -5.46
N VAL A 124 8.13 13.39 -4.25
CA VAL A 124 9.36 13.82 -3.57
C VAL A 124 10.20 12.65 -3.11
N VAL A 125 9.55 11.61 -2.60
CA VAL A 125 10.20 10.39 -2.13
C VAL A 125 9.19 9.24 -2.10
N THR A 126 9.68 8.03 -2.37
CA THR A 126 8.88 6.80 -2.34
C THR A 126 9.36 5.90 -1.21
N GLY A 127 8.43 5.47 -0.34
CA GLY A 127 8.67 4.46 0.68
C GLY A 127 8.04 3.12 0.30
N ILE A 128 8.80 2.03 0.37
CA ILE A 128 8.30 0.68 0.09
C ILE A 128 8.48 -0.21 1.32
N LEU A 129 7.41 -0.87 1.71
CA LEU A 129 7.37 -1.77 2.87
C LEU A 129 7.08 -3.20 2.39
N GLY A 130 8.10 -4.05 2.34
CA GLY A 130 7.98 -5.44 1.91
C GLY A 130 7.33 -5.58 0.53
N GLY A 131 7.73 -4.72 -0.41
CA GLY A 131 7.06 -4.58 -1.71
C GLY A 131 7.29 -5.77 -2.63
N VAL A 132 6.30 -6.02 -3.49
CA VAL A 132 6.40 -6.98 -4.59
C VAL A 132 7.34 -6.45 -5.67
N ALA A 133 8.17 -7.31 -6.25
CA ALA A 133 8.97 -7.02 -7.44
C ALA A 133 8.29 -7.55 -8.72
N PRO A 134 8.70 -7.10 -9.93
CA PRO A 134 8.19 -7.62 -11.18
C PRO A 134 8.35 -9.15 -11.29
N THR A 135 7.35 -9.82 -11.83
CA THR A 135 7.38 -11.27 -12.08
C THR A 135 7.54 -11.61 -13.56
N MET A 136 7.52 -10.59 -14.42
CA MET A 136 7.67 -10.66 -15.86
C MET A 136 8.62 -9.56 -16.36
N GLY A 137 9.24 -9.79 -17.51
CA GLY A 137 10.16 -8.83 -18.15
C GLY A 137 11.60 -8.92 -17.62
N PRO A 138 12.47 -7.98 -18.03
CA PRO A 138 13.90 -8.00 -17.70
C PRO A 138 14.18 -7.78 -16.21
N ASP A 139 13.31 -7.09 -15.50
CA ASP A 139 13.44 -6.76 -14.09
C ASP A 139 12.83 -7.85 -13.17
N ALA A 140 12.42 -8.98 -13.74
CA ALA A 140 11.70 -10.02 -13.02
C ALA A 140 12.58 -10.77 -12.02
N ILE A 141 11.98 -11.11 -10.88
CA ILE A 141 12.49 -12.06 -9.90
C ILE A 141 11.38 -13.00 -9.44
N ASP A 142 11.70 -14.27 -9.27
CA ASP A 142 10.77 -15.26 -8.71
C ASP A 142 10.99 -15.44 -7.21
N GLY A 143 9.93 -15.77 -6.48
CA GLY A 143 10.00 -16.10 -5.06
C GLY A 143 8.68 -15.93 -4.31
N GLY A 144 8.58 -16.57 -3.15
CA GLY A 144 7.48 -16.44 -2.22
C GLY A 144 6.10 -16.69 -2.81
N ALA A 145 5.10 -15.96 -2.30
CA ALA A 145 3.71 -16.08 -2.75
C ALA A 145 3.49 -15.68 -4.22
N MET A 146 4.44 -14.94 -4.82
CA MET A 146 4.32 -14.49 -6.22
C MET A 146 4.36 -15.66 -7.21
N VAL A 147 5.08 -16.74 -6.89
CA VAL A 147 5.10 -17.97 -7.73
C VAL A 147 3.69 -18.55 -7.87
N LEU A 148 2.96 -18.67 -6.75
CA LEU A 148 1.57 -19.14 -6.77
C LEU A 148 0.66 -18.15 -7.48
N GLY A 149 0.82 -16.85 -7.23
CA GLY A 149 0.07 -15.79 -7.90
C GLY A 149 0.22 -15.84 -9.42
N LYS A 150 1.44 -15.97 -9.92
CA LYS A 150 1.75 -16.09 -11.34
C LYS A 150 1.05 -17.31 -11.97
N PHE A 151 1.03 -18.45 -11.26
CA PHE A 151 0.36 -19.66 -11.71
C PHE A 151 -1.16 -19.50 -11.77
N LEU A 152 -1.77 -18.81 -10.81
CA LEU A 152 -3.23 -18.60 -10.73
C LEU A 152 -3.73 -17.46 -11.62
N ALA A 153 -2.87 -16.49 -11.98
CA ALA A 153 -3.24 -15.29 -12.71
C ALA A 153 -4.10 -15.52 -13.97
N PRO A 154 -3.87 -16.55 -14.81
CA PRO A 154 -4.71 -16.80 -15.98
C PRO A 154 -6.16 -17.15 -15.66
N MET A 155 -6.43 -17.69 -14.47
CA MET A 155 -7.78 -18.11 -14.06
C MET A 155 -8.57 -16.98 -13.40
N LEU A 156 -7.87 -16.05 -12.73
CA LEU A 156 -8.49 -15.01 -11.92
C LEU A 156 -9.41 -14.04 -12.66
N PRO A 157 -9.22 -13.69 -13.94
CA PRO A 157 -10.18 -12.86 -14.68
C PRO A 157 -11.58 -13.46 -14.74
N VAL A 158 -11.68 -14.81 -14.69
CA VAL A 158 -12.96 -15.53 -14.74
C VAL A 158 -13.55 -15.75 -13.35
N ILE A 159 -12.74 -16.18 -12.39
CA ILE A 159 -13.21 -16.61 -11.07
C ILE A 159 -13.06 -15.54 -9.98
N GLY A 160 -12.21 -14.53 -10.19
CA GLY A 160 -11.87 -13.54 -9.16
C GLY A 160 -13.06 -12.71 -8.71
N ALA A 161 -13.86 -12.18 -9.66
CA ALA A 161 -15.04 -11.37 -9.31
C ALA A 161 -16.14 -12.17 -8.58
N PRO A 162 -16.50 -13.39 -8.99
CA PRO A 162 -17.38 -14.25 -8.21
C PRO A 162 -16.86 -14.52 -6.77
N ILE A 163 -15.59 -14.88 -6.63
CA ILE A 163 -14.98 -15.15 -5.33
C ILE A 163 -14.94 -13.86 -4.48
N GLY A 164 -14.56 -12.73 -5.07
CA GLY A 164 -14.54 -11.43 -4.39
C GLY A 164 -15.91 -11.02 -3.86
N ARG A 165 -16.99 -11.27 -4.62
CA ARG A 165 -18.38 -11.03 -4.16
C ARG A 165 -18.78 -11.92 -3.00
N VAL A 166 -18.42 -13.19 -3.04
CA VAL A 166 -18.67 -14.13 -1.93
C VAL A 166 -17.89 -13.68 -0.70
N LEU A 167 -16.59 -13.33 -0.85
CA LEU A 167 -15.76 -12.84 0.23
C LEU A 167 -16.30 -11.54 0.83
N SER A 168 -16.72 -10.58 -0.02
CA SER A 168 -17.34 -9.33 0.43
C SER A 168 -18.65 -9.56 1.20
N SER A 169 -19.45 -10.52 0.76
CA SER A 169 -20.67 -10.91 1.45
C SER A 169 -20.38 -11.56 2.79
N PHE A 170 -19.36 -12.43 2.81
CA PHE A 170 -18.88 -13.05 4.03
C PHE A 170 -18.36 -12.02 5.05
N VAL A 171 -17.53 -11.06 4.63
CA VAL A 171 -17.01 -9.97 5.49
C VAL A 171 -18.16 -9.16 6.09
N ARG A 172 -19.22 -8.88 5.32
CA ARG A 172 -20.41 -8.14 5.83
C ARG A 172 -21.16 -8.89 6.91
N VAL A 173 -21.29 -10.21 6.77
CA VAL A 173 -22.01 -11.07 7.73
C VAL A 173 -21.10 -11.49 8.89
N ALA A 174 -19.81 -11.62 8.63
CA ALA A 174 -18.82 -12.14 9.57
C ALA A 174 -18.30 -11.14 10.61
N ARG A 175 -18.91 -9.94 10.74
CA ARG A 175 -18.53 -8.97 11.78
C ARG A 175 -18.29 -9.60 13.17
N PRO A 176 -19.18 -10.49 13.67
CA PRO A 176 -18.96 -11.10 14.98
C PRO A 176 -17.76 -12.04 15.06
N ILE A 177 -17.28 -12.55 13.92
CA ILE A 177 -16.16 -13.50 13.85
C ILE A 177 -14.88 -12.88 13.27
N ALA A 178 -14.90 -11.59 12.89
CA ALA A 178 -13.74 -10.93 12.33
C ALA A 178 -12.57 -10.89 13.33
N GLU A 179 -12.85 -10.59 14.59
CA GLU A 179 -11.85 -10.59 15.66
C GLU A 179 -11.25 -11.97 15.92
N PRO A 180 -12.05 -13.06 16.08
CA PRO A 180 -11.52 -14.42 16.11
C PRO A 180 -10.71 -14.80 14.87
N ALA A 181 -11.13 -14.37 13.68
CA ALA A 181 -10.42 -14.67 12.43
C ALA A 181 -9.02 -14.03 12.39
N ILE A 182 -8.89 -12.77 12.79
CA ILE A 182 -7.60 -12.08 12.92
C ILE A 182 -6.73 -12.77 13.99
N ALA A 183 -7.31 -13.21 15.09
CA ALA A 183 -6.59 -13.93 16.14
C ALA A 183 -6.07 -15.30 15.64
N ILE A 184 -6.85 -16.01 14.84
CA ILE A 184 -6.42 -17.28 14.21
C ILE A 184 -5.31 -17.02 13.19
N TYR A 185 -5.48 -16.02 12.32
CA TYR A 185 -4.45 -15.60 11.37
C TYR A 185 -3.14 -15.27 12.09
N GLY A 186 -3.19 -14.46 13.17
CA GLY A 186 -2.01 -14.14 13.96
C GLY A 186 -1.34 -15.37 14.59
N ARG A 187 -2.11 -16.39 15.01
CA ARG A 187 -1.55 -17.65 15.55
C ARG A 187 -0.81 -18.47 14.50
N LEU A 188 -1.25 -18.41 13.26
CA LEU A 188 -0.66 -19.13 12.13
C LEU A 188 0.50 -18.37 11.48
N SER A 189 0.63 -17.08 11.78
CA SER A 189 1.69 -16.21 11.24
C SER A 189 3.04 -16.49 11.90
N PRO A 190 4.16 -16.13 11.24
CA PRO A 190 5.50 -16.12 11.83
C PRO A 190 5.55 -15.36 13.16
N ALA A 191 6.57 -15.62 13.97
CA ALA A 191 6.64 -15.10 15.34
C ALA A 191 6.57 -13.56 15.39
N ALA A 192 7.30 -12.87 14.51
CA ALA A 192 7.31 -11.41 14.46
C ALA A 192 5.94 -10.83 14.06
N ASP A 193 5.32 -11.34 12.98
CA ASP A 193 3.98 -10.90 12.56
C ASP A 193 2.92 -11.21 13.63
N ARG A 194 3.07 -12.34 14.34
CA ARG A 194 2.19 -12.73 15.44
C ARG A 194 2.28 -11.73 16.60
N GLU A 195 3.46 -11.32 16.97
CA GLU A 195 3.69 -10.33 18.03
C GLU A 195 3.05 -8.99 17.66
N LEU A 196 3.25 -8.51 16.44
CA LEU A 196 2.62 -7.31 15.94
C LEU A 196 1.08 -7.41 15.95
N LEU A 197 0.52 -8.52 15.47
CA LEU A 197 -0.93 -8.74 15.42
C LEU A 197 -1.57 -8.94 16.81
N GLN A 198 -0.79 -9.23 17.84
CA GLN A 198 -1.26 -9.27 19.24
C GLN A 198 -1.37 -7.88 19.85
N ARG A 199 -0.67 -6.88 19.32
CA ARG A 199 -0.74 -5.50 19.80
C ARG A 199 -2.15 -4.94 19.53
N PRO A 200 -2.83 -4.39 20.56
CA PRO A 200 -4.24 -3.99 20.43
C PRO A 200 -4.50 -2.93 19.36
N GLU A 201 -3.56 -2.01 19.15
CA GLU A 201 -3.64 -0.96 18.13
C GLU A 201 -3.60 -1.50 16.69
N PHE A 202 -2.77 -2.50 16.41
CA PHE A 202 -2.74 -3.14 15.10
C PHE A 202 -3.99 -3.97 14.84
N LYS A 203 -4.45 -4.71 15.85
CA LYS A 203 -5.71 -5.45 15.77
C LYS A 203 -6.88 -4.51 15.49
N ALA A 204 -6.94 -3.36 16.17
CA ALA A 204 -7.97 -2.35 15.95
C ALA A 204 -7.90 -1.76 14.53
N MET A 205 -6.69 -1.46 14.03
CA MET A 205 -6.47 -0.98 12.67
C MET A 205 -6.94 -1.99 11.63
N PHE A 206 -6.54 -3.27 11.73
CA PHE A 206 -6.97 -4.30 10.77
C PHE A 206 -8.48 -4.54 10.81
N LEU A 207 -9.11 -4.48 11.99
CA LEU A 207 -10.56 -4.55 12.11
C LEU A 207 -11.25 -3.34 11.49
N ASP A 208 -10.75 -2.14 11.73
CA ASP A 208 -11.29 -0.91 11.12
C ASP A 208 -11.16 -0.94 9.60
N ASP A 209 -10.00 -1.34 9.09
CA ASP A 209 -9.77 -1.46 7.66
C ASP A 209 -10.68 -2.49 7.01
N LEU A 210 -10.75 -3.70 7.56
CA LEU A 210 -11.59 -4.77 7.06
C LEU A 210 -13.10 -4.42 7.12
N LEU A 211 -13.57 -3.92 8.25
CA LEU A 211 -15.01 -3.74 8.53
C LEU A 211 -15.56 -2.42 8.04
N ASN A 212 -14.75 -1.39 7.88
CA ASN A 212 -15.14 -0.07 7.45
C ASN A 212 -14.48 0.32 6.12
N GLY A 213 -13.18 0.11 5.96
CA GLY A 213 -12.45 0.33 4.71
C GLY A 213 -12.94 -0.59 3.60
N GLY A 214 -12.82 -1.90 3.81
CA GLY A 214 -13.14 -2.95 2.83
C GLY A 214 -14.63 -3.33 2.73
N ARG A 215 -15.50 -2.70 3.51
CA ARG A 215 -16.90 -3.15 3.73
C ARG A 215 -17.74 -3.40 2.49
N LYS A 216 -17.56 -2.61 1.44
CA LYS A 216 -18.43 -2.67 0.26
C LYS A 216 -18.05 -3.82 -0.68
N GLN A 217 -16.77 -4.05 -0.86
CA GLN A 217 -16.23 -5.05 -1.79
C GLN A 217 -14.78 -5.40 -1.48
N MET A 218 -14.33 -6.58 -1.93
CA MET A 218 -13.00 -7.15 -1.69
C MET A 218 -12.52 -7.91 -2.94
N GLU A 219 -12.69 -7.33 -4.12
CA GLU A 219 -12.24 -7.92 -5.39
C GLU A 219 -10.80 -7.55 -5.75
N ALA A 220 -10.29 -6.43 -5.21
CA ALA A 220 -8.94 -5.91 -5.49
C ALA A 220 -7.82 -6.95 -5.36
N PRO A 221 -7.77 -7.86 -4.35
CA PRO A 221 -6.70 -8.84 -4.24
C PRO A 221 -6.54 -9.72 -5.49
N PHE A 222 -7.65 -10.06 -6.16
CA PHE A 222 -7.61 -10.88 -7.36
C PHE A 222 -7.16 -10.07 -8.59
N ALA A 223 -7.61 -8.81 -8.69
CA ALA A 223 -7.17 -7.89 -9.73
C ALA A 223 -5.66 -7.59 -9.61
N ASP A 224 -5.17 -7.36 -8.39
CA ASP A 224 -3.76 -7.12 -8.12
C ASP A 224 -2.88 -8.28 -8.62
N VAL A 225 -3.22 -9.53 -8.28
CA VAL A 225 -2.46 -10.71 -8.73
C VAL A 225 -2.39 -10.79 -10.26
N VAL A 226 -3.50 -10.50 -10.96
CA VAL A 226 -3.54 -10.48 -12.43
C VAL A 226 -2.63 -9.40 -13.00
N VAL A 227 -2.66 -8.20 -12.42
CA VAL A 227 -1.86 -7.05 -12.89
C VAL A 227 -0.38 -7.27 -12.61
N PHE A 228 -0.02 -7.81 -11.43
CA PHE A 228 1.39 -8.09 -11.07
C PHE A 228 2.02 -9.20 -11.92
N ALA A 229 1.20 -10.12 -12.46
CA ALA A 229 1.65 -11.18 -13.36
C ALA A 229 1.79 -10.72 -14.83
N ARG A 230 1.68 -9.42 -15.10
CA ARG A 230 1.88 -8.80 -16.42
C ARG A 230 3.14 -7.94 -16.42
N ASP A 231 3.51 -7.46 -17.61
CA ASP A 231 4.45 -6.35 -17.72
C ASP A 231 3.92 -5.12 -16.95
N TRP A 232 4.77 -4.47 -16.17
CA TRP A 232 4.36 -3.33 -15.34
C TRP A 232 4.15 -2.04 -16.14
N GLY A 233 4.58 -2.01 -17.41
CA GLY A 233 4.50 -0.86 -18.30
C GLY A 233 5.65 0.13 -18.15
N PHE A 234 6.69 -0.20 -17.37
CA PHE A 234 7.90 0.59 -17.20
C PHE A 234 9.07 -0.28 -16.72
N ALA A 235 10.30 0.15 -16.98
CA ALA A 235 11.49 -0.43 -16.36
C ALA A 235 11.76 0.22 -14.99
N VAL A 236 12.15 -0.59 -14.01
CA VAL A 236 12.41 -0.11 -12.63
C VAL A 236 13.54 0.94 -12.63
N GLY A 237 14.56 0.75 -13.46
CA GLY A 237 15.67 1.69 -13.63
C GLY A 237 15.29 3.07 -14.17
N ASP A 238 14.07 3.24 -14.69
CA ASP A 238 13.59 4.55 -15.17
C ASP A 238 13.03 5.45 -14.03
N ILE A 239 12.97 4.97 -12.80
CA ILE A 239 12.54 5.74 -11.64
C ILE A 239 13.70 6.59 -11.16
N THR A 240 13.62 7.91 -11.32
CA THR A 240 14.70 8.84 -11.02
C THR A 240 14.63 9.44 -9.62
N GLY A 241 13.48 9.43 -8.98
CA GLY A 241 13.29 9.97 -7.63
C GLY A 241 13.80 9.02 -6.54
N PRO A 242 14.06 9.54 -5.32
CA PRO A 242 14.58 8.74 -4.21
C PRO A 242 13.57 7.67 -3.73
N VAL A 243 14.06 6.42 -3.59
CA VAL A 243 13.30 5.30 -3.05
C VAL A 243 13.93 4.81 -1.75
N ARG A 244 13.11 4.62 -0.75
CA ARG A 244 13.51 4.08 0.56
C ARG A 244 12.73 2.78 0.77
N TRP A 245 13.45 1.66 0.92
CA TRP A 245 12.87 0.31 0.92
C TRP A 245 13.10 -0.37 2.27
N TRP A 246 12.05 -0.70 2.99
CA TRP A 246 12.09 -1.47 4.23
C TRP A 246 11.63 -2.90 3.98
N HIS A 247 12.42 -3.88 4.43
CA HIS A 247 12.12 -5.29 4.21
C HIS A 247 12.58 -6.14 5.38
N GLY A 248 11.70 -7.00 5.90
CA GLY A 248 12.03 -7.96 6.93
C GLY A 248 12.92 -9.09 6.40
N ASP A 249 13.98 -9.45 7.12
CA ASP A 249 14.90 -10.53 6.70
C ASP A 249 14.28 -11.93 6.83
N ARG A 250 13.13 -12.03 7.50
CA ARG A 250 12.33 -13.26 7.67
C ARG A 250 10.98 -13.22 6.95
N ASP A 251 10.85 -12.38 5.94
CA ASP A 251 9.63 -12.31 5.15
C ASP A 251 9.47 -13.58 4.29
N HIS A 252 8.40 -14.34 4.57
CA HIS A 252 8.07 -15.58 3.86
C HIS A 252 7.07 -15.35 2.72
N ILE A 253 6.38 -14.21 2.72
CA ILE A 253 5.37 -13.88 1.71
C ILE A 253 6.07 -13.29 0.50
N ILE A 254 6.85 -12.25 0.72
CA ILE A 254 7.73 -11.64 -0.28
C ILE A 254 9.16 -11.75 0.24
N PRO A 255 9.99 -12.65 -0.29
CA PRO A 255 11.35 -12.84 0.22
C PRO A 255 12.18 -11.55 0.20
N HIS A 256 13.04 -11.35 1.21
CA HIS A 256 13.93 -10.19 1.33
C HIS A 256 14.76 -9.94 0.06
N THR A 257 15.08 -10.99 -0.68
CA THR A 257 15.80 -10.92 -1.97
C THR A 257 15.07 -10.08 -3.01
N HIS A 258 13.73 -9.91 -2.92
CA HIS A 258 13.00 -8.97 -3.77
C HIS A 258 13.42 -7.52 -3.49
N GLY A 259 13.57 -7.14 -2.21
CA GLY A 259 14.05 -5.82 -1.82
C GLY A 259 15.49 -5.56 -2.29
N GLU A 260 16.39 -6.54 -2.11
CA GLU A 260 17.78 -6.46 -2.59
C GLU A 260 17.84 -6.28 -4.10
N HIS A 261 17.07 -7.07 -4.85
CA HIS A 261 16.96 -6.98 -6.30
C HIS A 261 16.47 -5.62 -6.76
N MET A 262 15.38 -5.13 -6.19
CA MET A 262 14.77 -3.86 -6.57
C MET A 262 15.70 -2.66 -6.29
N VAL A 263 16.35 -2.65 -5.13
CA VAL A 263 17.29 -1.58 -4.77
C VAL A 263 18.53 -1.58 -5.68
N HIS A 264 18.93 -2.75 -6.20
CA HIS A 264 20.02 -2.85 -7.17
C HIS A 264 19.63 -2.24 -8.55
N LEU A 265 18.37 -2.33 -8.94
CA LEU A 265 17.87 -1.78 -10.21
C LEU A 265 17.58 -0.28 -10.16
N LEU A 266 17.20 0.22 -9.00
CA LEU A 266 16.80 1.62 -8.78
C LEU A 266 18.02 2.55 -8.71
N PRO A 267 18.06 3.68 -9.45
CA PRO A 267 19.21 4.60 -9.47
C PRO A 267 19.50 5.29 -8.12
N ASP A 268 18.47 5.68 -7.37
CA ASP A 268 18.57 6.28 -6.04
C ASP A 268 17.71 5.49 -5.05
N ALA A 269 18.26 4.42 -4.51
CA ALA A 269 17.55 3.62 -3.54
C ALA A 269 18.40 3.24 -2.32
N LYS A 270 17.73 3.10 -1.17
CA LYS A 270 18.35 2.62 0.06
C LYS A 270 17.48 1.51 0.67
N LEU A 271 18.10 0.35 0.94
CA LEU A 271 17.47 -0.77 1.63
C LEU A 271 17.69 -0.66 3.14
N PHE A 272 16.61 -0.77 3.88
CA PHE A 272 16.59 -0.89 5.34
C PHE A 272 16.14 -2.31 5.69
N THR A 273 17.10 -3.18 5.97
CA THR A 273 16.81 -4.55 6.42
C THR A 273 16.33 -4.52 7.86
N MET A 274 15.13 -5.00 8.11
CA MET A 274 14.53 -5.11 9.43
C MET A 274 14.86 -6.48 10.01
N ALA A 275 15.88 -6.53 10.89
CA ALA A 275 16.39 -7.78 11.43
C ALA A 275 15.37 -8.49 12.33
N GLY A 276 15.10 -9.75 12.04
CA GLY A 276 14.14 -10.59 12.76
C GLY A 276 12.67 -10.37 12.38
N GLU A 277 12.36 -9.33 11.58
CA GLU A 277 11.00 -9.00 11.17
C GLU A 277 10.54 -9.85 9.98
N SER A 278 9.22 -10.04 9.93
CA SER A 278 8.53 -10.73 8.84
C SER A 278 7.79 -9.72 7.94
N HIS A 279 6.78 -10.15 7.22
CA HIS A 279 6.07 -9.35 6.20
C HIS A 279 5.41 -8.08 6.72
N LEU A 280 4.84 -8.13 7.93
CA LEU A 280 4.13 -7.00 8.53
C LEU A 280 5.04 -6.04 9.33
N GLY A 281 6.33 -6.36 9.48
CA GLY A 281 7.27 -5.58 10.30
C GLY A 281 7.32 -4.09 9.97
N GLY A 282 7.22 -3.74 8.68
CA GLY A 282 7.15 -2.35 8.24
C GLY A 282 5.99 -1.53 8.84
N LEU A 283 4.86 -2.17 9.14
CA LEU A 283 3.75 -1.48 9.80
C LEU A 283 4.12 -1.07 11.24
N GLY A 284 4.92 -1.89 11.92
CA GLY A 284 5.41 -1.59 13.27
C GLY A 284 6.39 -0.42 13.33
N MET A 285 6.99 -0.06 12.19
CA MET A 285 7.96 1.04 12.06
C MET A 285 7.39 2.26 11.31
N ALA A 286 6.07 2.36 11.17
CA ALA A 286 5.44 3.37 10.33
C ALA A 286 5.83 4.81 10.69
N VAL A 287 6.08 5.12 11.96
CA VAL A 287 6.54 6.45 12.41
C VAL A 287 7.97 6.71 11.95
N ASP A 288 8.88 5.75 12.10
CA ASP A 288 10.29 5.89 11.67
C ASP A 288 10.37 6.04 10.15
N ILE A 289 9.54 5.28 9.43
CA ILE A 289 9.43 5.35 7.97
C ILE A 289 8.97 6.75 7.53
N ILE A 290 7.89 7.27 8.09
CA ILE A 290 7.42 8.62 7.77
C ILE A 290 8.48 9.66 8.12
N THR A 291 9.17 9.50 9.25
CA THR A 291 10.24 10.41 9.66
C THR A 291 11.38 10.43 8.66
N GLU A 292 11.85 9.28 8.19
CA GLU A 292 12.89 9.19 7.14
C GLU A 292 12.42 9.83 5.83
N LEU A 293 11.17 9.59 5.40
CA LEU A 293 10.63 10.21 4.19
C LEU A 293 10.56 11.73 4.32
N MET A 294 10.17 12.25 5.48
CA MET A 294 10.16 13.70 5.72
C MET A 294 11.56 14.29 5.76
N ALA A 295 12.56 13.57 6.26
CA ALA A 295 13.96 14.01 6.22
C ALA A 295 14.49 14.10 4.78
N VAL A 296 14.14 13.14 3.90
CA VAL A 296 14.44 13.23 2.47
C VAL A 296 13.72 14.42 1.83
N TRP A 297 12.44 14.62 2.16
CA TRP A 297 11.67 15.76 1.67
C TRP A 297 12.32 17.10 2.00
N ASP A 298 12.82 17.25 3.21
CA ASP A 298 13.47 18.49 3.65
C ASP A 298 14.79 18.77 2.88
N GLN A 299 15.49 17.72 2.44
CA GLN A 299 16.71 17.84 1.61
C GLN A 299 16.40 18.25 0.17
N GLU A 300 15.26 17.80 -0.38
CA GLU A 300 14.80 18.11 -1.73
C GLU A 300 14.16 19.52 -1.87
N GLN A 301 13.89 20.21 -0.77
CA GLN A 301 13.46 21.61 -0.83
C GLN A 301 14.71 22.50 -1.04
N PRO A 302 14.74 23.33 -2.10
CA PRO A 302 15.79 24.33 -2.20
C PRO A 302 15.71 25.23 -0.96
N LEU A 303 16.86 25.41 -0.28
CA LEU A 303 16.99 26.40 0.79
C LEU A 303 16.52 27.75 0.24
N ILE A 304 15.30 28.16 0.57
CA ILE A 304 14.86 29.52 0.30
C ILE A 304 15.73 30.41 1.20
N PRO A 305 16.60 31.29 0.63
CA PRO A 305 17.36 32.21 1.46
C PRO A 305 16.38 33.07 2.27
N ARG A 306 16.51 33.08 3.57
CA ARG A 306 15.77 33.98 4.46
C ARG A 306 16.17 35.43 4.23
#